data_1e866a279e82926b053211b544cfd545
#
_entry.id   1e866a279e82926b053211b544cfd545
#
_cell.length_a   1.000
_cell.length_b   1.000
_cell.length_c   1.000
_cell.angle_alpha   90.00
_cell.angle_beta   90.00
_cell.angle_gamma   90.00
#
_symmetry.space_group_name_H-M   'P 1'
#
loop_
_entity.id
_entity.type
_entity.pdbx_description
1 polymer ?
#
loop_
_entity_poly.entity_id
_entity_poly.type
_entity_poly.pdbx_seq_one_letter_code
_entity_poly.pdbx_strand_id
1 'polypeptide(L)'
;MKNTRIIVTRYGGPDELQVIEEECPEPKKGEVRVRVLAAGVSLPDLMMREGIHPETPRLPFTPGWDLVGVVDRLGEGVDGIGPGQVVAALPIFGAYTEFICLPHAELVPVPSGLDPAEAVSLVLNYVTAYQMLHHSAKVRPGQRVLIHGAAGGVGTALLQLGRLAGLVIYGTCSSQDASAVSDQGGIPIDYEHQDFVKEIHRLTGDGVDAVFESIGGTHIWRSRQALRPGGRVVAFGLTGSLRGGRSTLGRPGSRHRYRAIAIFGLYIALSWLLPGQKRVVPYSIQWLKRLKPTLFRQDLIALLDLLQQQKIKPLIAQRFPLAEARQAHELLGKGGVKGKIVLVSNGSSLESGSV
;
A
#
# COMPACT_ATOMS: atom_id res chain seq x y z
N MET A 1 12.44 -14.83 26.49
CA MET A 1 11.32 -13.92 26.19
C MET A 1 10.55 -14.52 25.04
N LYS A 2 9.21 -14.53 25.11
CA LYS A 2 8.35 -15.08 24.04
C LYS A 2 8.10 -14.03 22.96
N ASN A 3 7.84 -14.51 21.76
CA ASN A 3 7.45 -13.72 20.59
C ASN A 3 6.16 -14.28 20.00
N THR A 4 5.11 -13.51 20.06
CA THR A 4 3.84 -13.85 19.39
C THR A 4 3.91 -13.40 17.93
N ARG A 5 3.55 -14.29 17.00
CA ARG A 5 3.44 -13.95 15.58
C ARG A 5 2.31 -14.68 14.87
N ILE A 6 1.92 -14.16 13.74
CA ILE A 6 0.95 -14.78 12.85
C ILE A 6 1.70 -15.55 11.77
N ILE A 7 1.28 -16.80 11.53
CA ILE A 7 1.89 -17.68 10.54
C ILE A 7 0.84 -18.20 9.55
N VAL A 8 1.24 -18.34 8.30
CA VAL A 8 0.50 -19.04 7.25
C VAL A 8 1.22 -20.34 6.92
N THR A 9 0.59 -21.46 7.19
CA THR A 9 1.14 -22.81 6.93
C THR A 9 0.60 -23.43 5.66
N ARG A 10 -0.54 -22.93 5.17
CA ARG A 10 -1.20 -23.35 3.93
C ARG A 10 -1.86 -22.14 3.27
N TYR A 11 -1.79 -22.04 1.94
CA TYR A 11 -2.51 -20.99 1.21
C TYR A 11 -4.01 -21.17 1.28
N GLY A 12 -4.73 -20.09 1.55
CA GLY A 12 -6.19 -20.15 1.66
C GLY A 12 -6.84 -18.88 2.19
N GLY A 13 -8.01 -19.04 2.81
CA GLY A 13 -8.79 -17.97 3.41
C GLY A 13 -8.20 -17.41 4.71
N PRO A 14 -8.91 -16.47 5.36
CA PRO A 14 -8.46 -15.89 6.65
C PRO A 14 -8.22 -16.90 7.76
N ASP A 15 -8.88 -18.06 7.70
CA ASP A 15 -8.72 -19.18 8.66
C ASP A 15 -7.30 -19.77 8.69
N GLU A 16 -6.50 -19.53 7.64
CA GLU A 16 -5.12 -20.01 7.56
C GLU A 16 -4.13 -19.13 8.33
N LEU A 17 -4.58 -18.03 8.90
CA LEU A 17 -3.78 -17.19 9.81
C LEU A 17 -3.82 -17.79 11.21
N GLN A 18 -2.68 -18.32 11.65
CA GLN A 18 -2.54 -18.97 12.94
C GLN A 18 -1.65 -18.12 13.86
N VAL A 19 -2.08 -17.94 15.10
CA VAL A 19 -1.27 -17.31 16.16
C VAL A 19 -0.36 -18.36 16.72
N ILE A 20 0.94 -18.10 16.76
CA ILE A 20 1.93 -18.97 17.43
C ILE A 20 2.81 -18.17 18.38
N GLU A 21 3.38 -18.85 19.34
CA GLU A 21 4.44 -18.34 20.21
C GLU A 21 5.73 -19.09 19.94
N GLU A 22 6.84 -18.36 19.90
CA GLU A 22 8.18 -18.91 19.76
C GLU A 22 9.18 -18.17 20.67
N GLU A 23 10.43 -18.58 20.67
CA GLU A 23 11.49 -17.81 21.31
C GLU A 23 11.74 -16.51 20.54
N CYS A 24 11.96 -15.42 21.30
CA CYS A 24 12.24 -14.12 20.70
C CYS A 24 13.53 -14.19 19.87
N PRO A 25 13.52 -13.71 18.60
CA PRO A 25 14.70 -13.81 17.75
C PRO A 25 15.84 -12.91 18.25
N GLU A 26 17.08 -13.38 18.10
CA GLU A 26 18.28 -12.59 18.40
C GLU A 26 18.84 -11.95 17.12
N PRO A 27 19.20 -10.65 17.14
CA PRO A 27 19.73 -9.97 15.99
C PRO A 27 21.14 -10.46 15.65
N LYS A 28 21.34 -10.77 14.37
CA LYS A 28 22.67 -11.12 13.82
C LYS A 28 23.50 -9.86 13.60
N LYS A 29 24.75 -10.06 13.16
CA LYS A 29 25.63 -8.95 12.73
C LYS A 29 24.96 -8.09 11.68
N GLY A 30 24.90 -6.77 11.94
CA GLY A 30 24.25 -5.78 11.05
C GLY A 30 22.72 -5.75 11.13
N GLU A 31 22.09 -6.57 12.01
CA GLU A 31 20.65 -6.56 12.23
C GLU A 31 20.26 -5.81 13.50
N VAL A 32 19.03 -5.38 13.55
CA VAL A 32 18.39 -4.75 14.71
C VAL A 32 17.13 -5.53 15.04
N ARG A 33 16.94 -5.90 16.29
CA ARG A 33 15.67 -6.40 16.78
C ARG A 33 14.75 -5.22 17.04
N VAL A 34 13.60 -5.25 16.39
CA VAL A 34 12.56 -4.24 16.49
C VAL A 34 11.35 -4.84 17.20
N ARG A 35 10.88 -4.21 18.27
CA ARG A 35 9.58 -4.49 18.87
C ARG A 35 8.53 -3.74 18.09
N VAL A 36 7.65 -4.46 17.40
CA VAL A 36 6.62 -3.91 16.52
C VAL A 36 5.54 -3.24 17.37
N LEU A 37 5.22 -1.99 17.06
CA LEU A 37 4.11 -1.24 17.65
C LEU A 37 2.87 -1.31 16.77
N ALA A 38 3.07 -1.20 15.45
CA ALA A 38 2.00 -1.21 14.47
C ALA A 38 2.47 -1.90 13.17
N ALA A 39 1.62 -2.74 12.59
CA ALA A 39 1.79 -3.33 11.28
C ALA A 39 0.55 -3.07 10.42
N GLY A 40 0.74 -2.71 9.16
CA GLY A 40 -0.37 -2.41 8.28
C GLY A 40 -0.96 -3.67 7.65
N VAL A 41 -2.29 -3.69 7.50
CA VAL A 41 -3.00 -4.73 6.73
C VAL A 41 -3.31 -4.17 5.35
N SER A 42 -2.92 -4.91 4.31
CA SER A 42 -3.00 -4.45 2.93
C SER A 42 -3.44 -5.57 1.98
N LEU A 43 -3.89 -5.20 0.80
CA LEU A 43 -4.32 -6.18 -0.20
C LEU A 43 -3.22 -7.18 -0.59
N PRO A 44 -1.94 -6.79 -0.74
CA PRO A 44 -0.85 -7.74 -0.95
C PRO A 44 -0.74 -8.82 0.13
N ASP A 45 -1.05 -8.52 1.41
CA ASP A 45 -1.05 -9.52 2.48
C ASP A 45 -2.10 -10.60 2.23
N LEU A 46 -3.31 -10.21 1.82
CA LEU A 46 -4.38 -11.13 1.44
C LEU A 46 -3.94 -12.00 0.26
N MET A 47 -3.35 -11.36 -0.76
CA MET A 47 -2.86 -12.07 -1.94
C MET A 47 -1.73 -13.06 -1.62
N MET A 48 -0.83 -12.71 -0.71
CA MET A 48 0.24 -13.63 -0.26
C MET A 48 -0.35 -14.80 0.53
N ARG A 49 -1.28 -14.56 1.45
CA ARG A 49 -1.97 -15.62 2.19
C ARG A 49 -2.67 -16.60 1.23
N GLU A 50 -3.25 -16.11 0.15
CA GLU A 50 -3.92 -16.93 -0.88
C GLU A 50 -2.95 -17.56 -1.89
N GLY A 51 -1.65 -17.23 -1.81
CA GLY A 51 -0.62 -17.75 -2.72
C GLY A 51 -0.67 -17.16 -4.12
N ILE A 52 -1.33 -16.02 -4.32
CA ILE A 52 -1.54 -15.41 -5.64
C ILE A 52 -0.65 -14.19 -5.91
N HIS A 53 -0.02 -13.63 -4.89
CA HIS A 53 0.93 -12.53 -5.08
C HIS A 53 2.18 -13.05 -5.82
N PRO A 54 2.74 -12.28 -6.79
CA PRO A 54 3.93 -12.69 -7.55
C PRO A 54 5.12 -13.10 -6.68
N GLU A 55 5.30 -12.46 -5.56
CA GLU A 55 6.41 -12.68 -4.64
C GLU A 55 5.95 -13.32 -3.32
N THR A 56 4.94 -14.19 -3.39
CA THR A 56 4.50 -14.97 -2.22
C THR A 56 5.66 -15.79 -1.69
N PRO A 57 6.04 -15.67 -0.40
CA PRO A 57 7.08 -16.48 0.21
C PRO A 57 6.72 -17.98 0.20
N ARG A 58 7.74 -18.82 0.39
CA ARG A 58 7.49 -20.24 0.65
C ARG A 58 6.83 -20.43 2.00
N LEU A 59 5.91 -21.38 2.09
CA LEU A 59 5.29 -21.78 3.34
C LEU A 59 6.29 -22.53 4.23
N PRO A 60 6.24 -22.35 5.56
CA PRO A 60 5.41 -21.38 6.29
C PRO A 60 6.01 -19.97 6.26
N PHE A 61 5.18 -18.93 6.35
CA PHE A 61 5.65 -17.55 6.43
C PHE A 61 4.75 -16.68 7.32
N THR A 62 5.29 -15.57 7.81
CA THR A 62 4.56 -14.52 8.53
C THR A 62 4.20 -13.40 7.55
N PRO A 63 2.93 -12.99 7.41
CA PRO A 63 2.52 -11.85 6.61
C PRO A 63 2.98 -10.50 7.19
N GLY A 64 2.60 -9.41 6.54
CA GLY A 64 2.83 -8.04 6.98
C GLY A 64 3.91 -7.34 6.16
N TRP A 65 3.47 -6.38 5.35
CA TRP A 65 4.34 -5.65 4.42
C TRP A 65 5.11 -4.51 5.07
N ASP A 66 4.47 -3.82 6.01
CA ASP A 66 4.96 -2.59 6.61
C ASP A 66 4.82 -2.62 8.13
N LEU A 67 5.76 -1.98 8.81
CA LEU A 67 5.75 -1.85 10.27
C LEU A 67 6.32 -0.50 10.73
N VAL A 68 5.90 -0.13 11.94
CA VAL A 68 6.55 0.83 12.82
C VAL A 68 6.78 0.15 14.14
N GLY A 69 7.96 0.33 14.72
CA GLY A 69 8.33 -0.28 15.98
C GLY A 69 9.45 0.47 16.70
N VAL A 70 9.85 -0.05 17.85
CA VAL A 70 10.93 0.50 18.66
C VAL A 70 12.13 -0.42 18.58
N VAL A 71 13.31 0.14 18.40
CA VAL A 71 14.58 -0.59 18.51
C VAL A 71 14.70 -1.18 19.91
N ASP A 72 14.73 -2.49 19.98
CA ASP A 72 14.83 -3.26 21.24
C ASP A 72 16.27 -3.68 21.50
N ARG A 73 16.96 -4.25 20.49
CA ARG A 73 18.31 -4.76 20.62
C ARG A 73 19.12 -4.58 19.34
N LEU A 74 20.41 -4.29 19.49
CA LEU A 74 21.33 -4.16 18.36
C LEU A 74 22.16 -5.44 18.21
N GLY A 75 22.37 -5.88 16.97
CA GLY A 75 23.39 -6.84 16.61
C GLY A 75 24.77 -6.19 16.49
N GLU A 76 25.80 -7.01 16.38
CA GLU A 76 27.18 -6.56 16.21
C GLU A 76 27.34 -5.67 14.97
N GLY A 77 28.08 -4.57 15.08
CA GLY A 77 28.42 -3.69 13.96
C GLY A 77 27.28 -2.78 13.50
N VAL A 78 26.27 -2.55 14.34
CA VAL A 78 25.21 -1.58 14.08
C VAL A 78 25.55 -0.26 14.75
N ASP A 79 25.62 0.81 13.94
CA ASP A 79 25.88 2.18 14.38
C ASP A 79 24.78 3.13 13.91
N GLY A 80 24.69 4.32 14.53
CA GLY A 80 23.78 5.41 14.11
C GLY A 80 22.30 5.21 14.46
N ILE A 81 21.98 4.13 15.20
CA ILE A 81 20.65 3.85 15.73
C ILE A 81 20.77 3.26 17.12
N GLY A 82 19.85 3.54 18.03
CA GLY A 82 19.91 3.09 19.42
C GLY A 82 18.62 2.50 19.96
N PRO A 83 18.71 1.69 21.04
CA PRO A 83 17.53 1.18 21.75
C PRO A 83 16.59 2.32 22.17
N GLY A 84 15.27 2.07 22.07
CA GLY A 84 14.23 3.06 22.35
C GLY A 84 13.89 3.95 21.15
N GLN A 85 14.69 3.99 20.11
CA GLN A 85 14.38 4.78 18.90
C GLN A 85 13.22 4.18 18.11
N VAL A 86 12.27 5.02 17.70
CA VAL A 86 11.16 4.59 16.84
C VAL A 86 11.62 4.52 15.40
N VAL A 87 11.26 3.43 14.72
CA VAL A 87 11.67 3.16 13.33
C VAL A 87 10.51 2.61 12.50
N ALA A 88 10.56 2.85 11.20
CA ALA A 88 9.66 2.30 10.20
C ALA A 88 10.43 1.42 9.22
N ALA A 89 9.78 0.38 8.70
CA ALA A 89 10.36 -0.51 7.70
C ALA A 89 9.30 -1.09 6.76
N LEU A 90 9.74 -1.45 5.54
CA LEU A 90 8.95 -2.18 4.53
C LEU A 90 9.62 -3.54 4.27
N PRO A 91 9.48 -4.54 5.16
CA PRO A 91 10.12 -5.86 4.98
C PRO A 91 9.44 -6.71 3.90
N ILE A 92 8.25 -6.36 3.41
CA ILE A 92 7.44 -7.07 2.40
C ILE A 92 6.67 -8.26 3.00
N PHE A 93 7.22 -8.93 3.99
CA PHE A 93 6.58 -9.95 4.85
C PHE A 93 7.30 -10.01 6.19
N GLY A 94 6.64 -10.57 7.20
CA GLY A 94 7.22 -10.73 8.53
C GLY A 94 6.75 -9.73 9.57
N ALA A 95 5.98 -8.66 9.19
CA ALA A 95 5.60 -7.62 10.15
C ALA A 95 4.48 -8.02 11.13
N TYR A 96 3.76 -9.13 10.90
CA TYR A 96 2.73 -9.59 11.84
C TYR A 96 3.34 -10.40 12.98
N THR A 97 4.11 -9.72 13.80
CA THR A 97 4.86 -10.28 14.94
C THR A 97 5.09 -9.22 15.99
N GLU A 98 5.37 -9.62 17.24
CA GLU A 98 5.76 -8.69 18.30
C GLU A 98 7.22 -8.24 18.15
N PHE A 99 8.12 -9.15 17.71
CA PHE A 99 9.54 -8.87 17.51
C PHE A 99 10.01 -9.39 16.15
N ILE A 100 10.83 -8.60 15.47
CA ILE A 100 11.45 -8.95 14.19
C ILE A 100 12.90 -8.46 14.17
N CYS A 101 13.80 -9.25 13.58
CA CYS A 101 15.16 -8.80 13.28
C CYS A 101 15.25 -8.37 11.82
N LEU A 102 15.72 -7.14 11.59
CA LEU A 102 15.85 -6.52 10.26
C LEU A 102 17.25 -5.93 10.08
N PRO A 103 17.78 -5.91 8.85
CA PRO A 103 18.99 -5.18 8.52
C PRO A 103 18.85 -3.70 8.93
N HIS A 104 19.82 -3.12 9.65
CA HIS A 104 19.76 -1.73 10.11
C HIS A 104 19.59 -0.73 8.95
N ALA A 105 20.14 -1.04 7.77
CA ALA A 105 20.03 -0.20 6.58
C ALA A 105 18.59 -0.06 6.06
N GLU A 106 17.69 -0.99 6.41
CA GLU A 106 16.28 -0.95 6.02
C GLU A 106 15.41 -0.11 6.96
N LEU A 107 15.95 0.27 8.13
CA LEU A 107 15.22 1.01 9.15
C LEU A 107 15.27 2.51 8.88
N VAL A 108 14.12 3.16 8.86
CA VAL A 108 13.98 4.61 8.71
C VAL A 108 13.54 5.19 10.06
N PRO A 109 14.30 6.13 10.66
CA PRO A 109 13.89 6.77 11.90
C PRO A 109 12.53 7.47 11.75
N VAL A 110 11.68 7.33 12.76
CA VAL A 110 10.38 8.00 12.85
C VAL A 110 10.49 9.11 13.89
N PRO A 111 10.08 10.35 13.60
CA PRO A 111 10.02 11.43 14.57
C PRO A 111 9.21 11.04 15.81
N SER A 112 9.64 11.51 16.98
CA SER A 112 8.93 11.26 18.25
C SER A 112 7.54 11.92 18.25
N GLY A 113 6.60 11.32 18.98
CA GLY A 113 5.25 11.86 19.16
C GLY A 113 4.27 11.56 18.02
N LEU A 114 4.69 10.87 16.96
CA LEU A 114 3.77 10.40 15.93
C LEU A 114 3.04 9.13 16.37
N ASP A 115 1.75 9.04 16.08
CA ASP A 115 0.97 7.82 16.28
C ASP A 115 1.53 6.68 15.37
N PRO A 116 1.91 5.52 15.93
CA PRO A 116 2.44 4.41 15.15
C PRO A 116 1.50 3.92 14.04
N ALA A 117 0.18 3.99 14.22
CA ALA A 117 -0.78 3.59 13.20
C ALA A 117 -0.84 4.59 12.03
N GLU A 118 -0.72 5.89 12.30
CA GLU A 118 -0.59 6.89 11.24
C GLU A 118 0.76 6.75 10.53
N ALA A 119 1.85 6.59 11.28
CA ALA A 119 3.19 6.44 10.71
C ALA A 119 3.34 5.18 9.84
N VAL A 120 2.79 4.03 10.27
CA VAL A 120 2.85 2.79 9.45
C VAL A 120 2.07 2.93 8.14
N SER A 121 1.01 3.74 8.13
CA SER A 121 0.23 4.00 6.91
C SER A 121 1.07 4.70 5.84
N LEU A 122 2.10 5.44 6.23
CA LEU A 122 3.00 6.11 5.29
C LEU A 122 3.88 5.12 4.55
N VAL A 123 4.33 4.06 5.21
CA VAL A 123 5.38 3.15 4.73
C VAL A 123 5.01 2.48 3.41
N LEU A 124 3.80 1.91 3.30
CA LEU A 124 3.33 1.29 2.07
C LEU A 124 2.45 2.24 1.25
N ASN A 125 1.38 2.78 1.86
CA ASN A 125 0.34 3.46 1.09
C ASN A 125 0.77 4.83 0.58
N TYR A 126 1.33 5.68 1.47
CA TYR A 126 1.72 7.03 1.09
C TYR A 126 3.00 7.05 0.26
N VAL A 127 4.01 6.20 0.55
CA VAL A 127 5.18 6.06 -0.33
C VAL A 127 4.74 5.61 -1.72
N THR A 128 3.82 4.63 -1.82
CA THR A 128 3.24 4.21 -3.11
C THR A 128 2.60 5.39 -3.83
N ALA A 129 1.74 6.15 -3.15
CA ALA A 129 1.06 7.31 -3.72
C ALA A 129 2.06 8.41 -4.15
N TYR A 130 3.01 8.75 -3.28
CA TYR A 130 4.03 9.77 -3.53
C TYR A 130 4.88 9.43 -4.75
N GLN A 131 5.39 8.19 -4.81
CA GLN A 131 6.21 7.72 -5.92
C GLN A 131 5.44 7.67 -7.24
N MET A 132 4.16 7.29 -7.20
CA MET A 132 3.31 7.31 -8.39
C MET A 132 3.06 8.73 -8.89
N LEU A 133 2.77 9.68 -8.00
CA LEU A 133 2.58 11.08 -8.36
C LEU A 133 3.86 11.71 -8.93
N HIS A 134 4.96 11.62 -8.19
CA HIS A 134 6.15 12.41 -8.48
C HIS A 134 7.15 11.70 -9.40
N HIS A 135 7.32 10.37 -9.28
CA HIS A 135 8.34 9.65 -10.06
C HIS A 135 7.76 8.96 -11.30
N SER A 136 6.52 8.44 -11.24
CA SER A 136 5.90 7.73 -12.37
C SER A 136 5.08 8.65 -13.27
N ALA A 137 4.07 9.33 -12.74
CA ALA A 137 3.23 10.25 -13.48
C ALA A 137 3.92 11.60 -13.73
N LYS A 138 4.77 12.03 -12.79
CA LYS A 138 5.48 13.33 -12.83
C LYS A 138 4.50 14.48 -12.95
N VAL A 139 3.49 14.47 -12.07
CA VAL A 139 2.42 15.48 -12.06
C VAL A 139 2.93 16.88 -11.77
N ARG A 140 2.19 17.88 -12.25
CA ARG A 140 2.44 19.30 -12.03
C ARG A 140 1.16 19.98 -11.51
N PRO A 141 1.27 21.07 -10.74
CA PRO A 141 0.11 21.83 -10.31
C PRO A 141 -0.85 22.18 -11.46
N GLY A 142 -2.16 22.12 -11.18
CA GLY A 142 -3.20 22.38 -12.16
C GLY A 142 -3.56 21.19 -13.06
N GLN A 143 -2.77 20.11 -13.05
CA GLN A 143 -3.08 18.91 -13.82
C GLN A 143 -4.27 18.15 -13.23
N ARG A 144 -5.01 17.46 -14.13
CA ARG A 144 -6.17 16.62 -13.81
C ARG A 144 -5.76 15.17 -13.69
N VAL A 145 -6.18 14.50 -12.62
CA VAL A 145 -5.88 13.10 -12.39
C VAL A 145 -7.12 12.30 -12.03
N LEU A 146 -7.14 11.02 -12.43
CA LEU A 146 -8.17 10.07 -12.06
C LEU A 146 -7.57 8.99 -11.15
N ILE A 147 -8.22 8.71 -10.02
CA ILE A 147 -7.82 7.70 -9.06
C ILE A 147 -8.90 6.62 -9.01
N HIS A 148 -8.56 5.37 -9.31
CA HIS A 148 -9.47 4.25 -9.11
C HIS A 148 -9.38 3.72 -7.69
N GLY A 149 -10.56 3.48 -7.06
CA GLY A 149 -10.64 3.07 -5.65
C GLY A 149 -10.19 4.19 -4.70
N ALA A 150 -10.67 5.41 -4.94
CA ALA A 150 -10.22 6.63 -4.27
C ALA A 150 -10.43 6.62 -2.74
N ALA A 151 -11.41 5.89 -2.21
CA ALA A 151 -11.66 5.77 -0.77
C ALA A 151 -10.75 4.73 -0.07
N GLY A 152 -10.03 3.88 -0.82
CA GLY A 152 -9.14 2.87 -0.24
C GLY A 152 -7.83 3.44 0.29
N GLY A 153 -6.98 2.59 0.86
CA GLY A 153 -5.76 3.02 1.55
C GLY A 153 -4.78 3.83 0.70
N VAL A 154 -4.47 3.40 -0.54
CA VAL A 154 -3.63 4.18 -1.47
C VAL A 154 -4.43 5.33 -2.10
N GLY A 155 -5.74 5.14 -2.31
CA GLY A 155 -6.62 6.16 -2.87
C GLY A 155 -6.68 7.41 -1.98
N THR A 156 -6.90 7.25 -0.67
CA THR A 156 -6.92 8.36 0.29
C THR A 156 -5.57 9.07 0.39
N ALA A 157 -4.46 8.34 0.30
CA ALA A 157 -3.12 8.92 0.21
C ALA A 157 -2.93 9.76 -1.06
N LEU A 158 -3.38 9.26 -2.23
CA LEU A 158 -3.36 9.99 -3.50
C LEU A 158 -4.22 11.26 -3.45
N LEU A 159 -5.39 11.22 -2.79
CA LEU A 159 -6.24 12.39 -2.60
C LEU A 159 -5.51 13.48 -1.81
N GLN A 160 -4.95 13.14 -0.65
CA GLN A 160 -4.25 14.10 0.21
C GLN A 160 -3.00 14.67 -0.44
N LEU A 161 -2.13 13.81 -0.98
CA LEU A 161 -0.89 14.23 -1.64
C LEU A 161 -1.16 14.99 -2.95
N GLY A 162 -2.19 14.58 -3.71
CA GLY A 162 -2.62 15.27 -4.91
C GLY A 162 -3.15 16.67 -4.64
N ARG A 163 -3.90 16.86 -3.54
CA ARG A 163 -4.33 18.17 -3.08
C ARG A 163 -3.14 19.06 -2.73
N LEU A 164 -2.15 18.53 -1.99
CA LEU A 164 -0.91 19.26 -1.70
C LEU A 164 -0.12 19.62 -2.95
N ALA A 165 -0.17 18.77 -3.97
CA ALA A 165 0.46 19.03 -5.27
C ALA A 165 -0.35 19.97 -6.17
N GLY A 166 -1.49 20.51 -5.72
CA GLY A 166 -2.34 21.44 -6.49
C GLY A 166 -3.04 20.80 -7.70
N LEU A 167 -3.42 19.52 -7.60
CA LEU A 167 -4.08 18.78 -8.69
C LEU A 167 -5.60 18.93 -8.63
N VAL A 168 -6.25 18.79 -9.79
CA VAL A 168 -7.69 18.55 -9.91
C VAL A 168 -7.90 17.04 -9.92
N ILE A 169 -8.60 16.52 -8.91
CA ILE A 169 -8.65 15.08 -8.65
C ILE A 169 -10.06 14.55 -8.86
N TYR A 170 -10.19 13.54 -9.72
CA TYR A 170 -11.37 12.72 -9.90
C TYR A 170 -11.13 11.36 -9.25
N GLY A 171 -12.13 10.84 -8.51
CA GLY A 171 -11.98 9.57 -7.80
C GLY A 171 -13.12 8.61 -8.06
N THR A 172 -12.86 7.40 -8.60
CA THR A 172 -13.92 6.39 -8.67
C THR A 172 -14.11 5.75 -7.30
N CYS A 173 -15.36 5.67 -6.85
CA CYS A 173 -15.78 5.08 -5.60
C CYS A 173 -17.19 4.49 -5.72
N SER A 174 -17.69 3.77 -4.72
CA SER A 174 -19.10 3.43 -4.59
C SER A 174 -19.91 4.65 -4.15
N SER A 175 -21.23 4.62 -4.32
CA SER A 175 -22.13 5.69 -3.82
C SER A 175 -21.90 5.98 -2.33
N GLN A 176 -21.69 4.94 -1.53
CA GLN A 176 -21.48 5.03 -0.06
C GLN A 176 -20.16 5.72 0.33
N ASP A 177 -19.21 5.75 -0.59
CA ASP A 177 -17.86 6.29 -0.36
C ASP A 177 -17.66 7.69 -0.96
N ALA A 178 -18.67 8.24 -1.63
CA ALA A 178 -18.59 9.53 -2.31
C ALA A 178 -18.19 10.68 -1.37
N SER A 179 -18.75 10.73 -0.16
CA SER A 179 -18.40 11.73 0.86
C SER A 179 -16.91 11.63 1.25
N ALA A 180 -16.38 10.41 1.43
CA ALA A 180 -14.98 10.24 1.80
C ALA A 180 -14.00 10.74 0.71
N VAL A 181 -14.41 10.74 -0.55
CA VAL A 181 -13.64 11.33 -1.66
C VAL A 181 -13.79 12.85 -1.66
N SER A 182 -15.03 13.37 -1.51
CA SER A 182 -15.30 14.82 -1.53
C SER A 182 -14.63 15.54 -0.36
N ASP A 183 -14.69 14.98 0.86
CA ASP A 183 -14.09 15.55 2.07
C ASP A 183 -12.56 15.69 1.96
N GLN A 184 -11.94 14.87 1.11
CA GLN A 184 -10.51 14.96 0.79
C GLN A 184 -10.22 15.87 -0.42
N GLY A 185 -11.24 16.56 -0.96
CA GLY A 185 -11.10 17.50 -2.09
C GLY A 185 -11.10 16.84 -3.46
N GLY A 186 -11.51 15.58 -3.58
CA GLY A 186 -11.71 14.89 -4.85
C GLY A 186 -13.13 15.06 -5.38
N ILE A 187 -13.31 14.90 -6.68
CA ILE A 187 -14.61 14.85 -7.36
C ILE A 187 -14.99 13.38 -7.51
N PRO A 188 -16.01 12.88 -6.80
CA PRO A 188 -16.37 11.47 -6.84
C PRO A 188 -17.04 11.11 -8.16
N ILE A 189 -16.73 9.92 -8.68
CA ILE A 189 -17.39 9.27 -9.82
C ILE A 189 -17.87 7.91 -9.33
N ASP A 190 -19.18 7.72 -9.28
CA ASP A 190 -19.80 6.48 -8.85
C ASP A 190 -19.68 5.40 -9.94
N TYR A 191 -18.77 4.45 -9.75
CA TYR A 191 -18.50 3.40 -10.73
C TYR A 191 -19.64 2.37 -10.87
N GLU A 192 -20.60 2.35 -9.95
CA GLU A 192 -21.75 1.44 -9.99
C GLU A 192 -22.83 1.95 -10.96
N HIS A 193 -22.96 3.28 -11.09
CA HIS A 193 -24.02 3.92 -11.87
C HIS A 193 -23.50 4.75 -13.05
N GLN A 194 -22.19 5.05 -13.10
CA GLN A 194 -21.59 5.90 -14.10
C GLN A 194 -20.48 5.20 -14.88
N ASP A 195 -20.41 5.44 -16.19
CA ASP A 195 -19.24 5.11 -16.99
C ASP A 195 -18.17 6.18 -16.79
N PHE A 196 -17.10 5.83 -16.06
CA PHE A 196 -16.06 6.78 -15.69
C PHE A 196 -15.36 7.42 -16.91
N VAL A 197 -15.27 6.73 -18.06
CA VAL A 197 -14.65 7.29 -19.26
C VAL A 197 -15.52 8.40 -19.81
N LYS A 198 -16.82 8.14 -19.95
CA LYS A 198 -17.79 9.14 -20.42
C LYS A 198 -17.85 10.32 -19.46
N GLU A 199 -17.85 10.04 -18.14
CA GLU A 199 -17.94 11.06 -17.12
C GLU A 199 -16.69 11.96 -17.10
N ILE A 200 -15.49 11.40 -17.20
CA ILE A 200 -14.25 12.17 -17.34
C ILE A 200 -14.30 13.08 -18.58
N HIS A 201 -14.70 12.59 -19.73
CA HIS A 201 -14.81 13.43 -20.94
C HIS A 201 -15.88 14.50 -20.79
N ARG A 202 -17.00 14.21 -20.14
CA ARG A 202 -18.05 15.20 -19.84
C ARG A 202 -17.52 16.33 -18.93
N LEU A 203 -16.73 15.98 -17.91
CA LEU A 203 -16.21 16.94 -16.91
C LEU A 203 -14.99 17.74 -17.41
N THR A 204 -14.20 17.17 -18.31
CA THR A 204 -12.90 17.74 -18.71
C THR A 204 -12.82 18.18 -20.17
N GLY A 205 -13.69 17.69 -21.02
CA GLY A 205 -13.65 17.88 -22.48
C GLY A 205 -12.68 16.94 -23.19
N ASP A 206 -11.41 16.89 -22.75
CA ASP A 206 -10.31 16.20 -23.45
C ASP A 206 -9.66 15.04 -22.66
N GLY A 207 -10.06 14.83 -21.40
CA GLY A 207 -9.54 13.79 -20.53
C GLY A 207 -8.60 14.29 -19.42
N VAL A 208 -7.93 13.36 -18.74
CA VAL A 208 -7.02 13.63 -17.61
C VAL A 208 -5.54 13.43 -17.99
N ASP A 209 -4.64 14.04 -17.22
CA ASP A 209 -3.19 13.93 -17.40
C ASP A 209 -2.62 12.59 -16.94
N ALA A 210 -3.19 12.07 -15.85
CA ALA A 210 -2.79 10.77 -15.32
C ALA A 210 -3.98 9.98 -14.76
N VAL A 211 -3.88 8.65 -14.85
CA VAL A 211 -4.80 7.72 -14.20
C VAL A 211 -3.99 6.81 -13.29
N PHE A 212 -4.37 6.69 -12.02
CA PHE A 212 -3.81 5.74 -11.06
C PHE A 212 -4.69 4.49 -11.03
N GLU A 213 -4.16 3.41 -11.63
CA GLU A 213 -4.91 2.21 -11.98
C GLU A 213 -4.61 1.06 -11.04
N SER A 214 -5.56 0.72 -10.17
CA SER A 214 -5.46 -0.34 -9.18
C SER A 214 -6.15 -1.65 -9.55
N ILE A 215 -7.01 -1.64 -10.59
CA ILE A 215 -7.92 -2.75 -10.91
C ILE A 215 -7.25 -3.79 -11.79
N GLY A 216 -6.48 -3.33 -12.79
CA GLY A 216 -5.75 -4.22 -13.68
C GLY A 216 -6.57 -4.83 -14.83
N GLY A 217 -5.96 -5.76 -15.56
CA GLY A 217 -6.60 -6.46 -16.67
C GLY A 217 -7.06 -5.51 -17.80
N THR A 218 -8.25 -5.77 -18.35
CA THR A 218 -8.84 -4.96 -19.42
C THR A 218 -9.22 -3.54 -18.97
N HIS A 219 -9.30 -3.30 -17.66
CA HIS A 219 -9.63 -1.98 -17.10
C HIS A 219 -8.56 -0.93 -17.43
N ILE A 220 -7.29 -1.34 -17.53
CA ILE A 220 -6.17 -0.48 -17.96
C ILE A 220 -6.46 0.17 -19.31
N TRP A 221 -7.10 -0.58 -20.23
CA TRP A 221 -7.45 -0.05 -21.54
C TRP A 221 -8.53 1.03 -21.48
N ARG A 222 -9.53 0.83 -20.62
CA ARG A 222 -10.55 1.86 -20.36
C ARG A 222 -9.93 3.10 -19.70
N SER A 223 -9.02 2.90 -18.73
CA SER A 223 -8.26 3.99 -18.09
C SER A 223 -7.45 4.80 -19.12
N ARG A 224 -6.87 4.13 -20.13
CA ARG A 224 -6.18 4.81 -21.25
C ARG A 224 -7.13 5.67 -22.09
N GLN A 225 -8.40 5.28 -22.24
CA GLN A 225 -9.39 6.08 -22.96
C GLN A 225 -9.70 7.39 -22.23
N ALA A 226 -9.70 7.41 -20.89
CA ALA A 226 -9.93 8.60 -20.09
C ALA A 226 -8.78 9.63 -20.13
N LEU A 227 -7.61 9.26 -20.69
CA LEU A 227 -6.47 10.17 -20.80
C LEU A 227 -6.65 11.18 -21.94
N ARG A 228 -6.14 12.39 -21.75
CA ARG A 228 -5.84 13.32 -22.84
C ARG A 228 -4.58 12.90 -23.63
N PRO A 229 -4.30 13.47 -24.80
CA PRO A 229 -3.03 13.23 -25.50
C PRO A 229 -1.82 13.52 -24.61
N GLY A 230 -0.82 12.63 -24.62
CA GLY A 230 0.38 12.73 -23.77
C GLY A 230 0.22 12.26 -22.34
N GLY A 231 -1.00 11.89 -21.93
CA GLY A 231 -1.29 11.41 -20.57
C GLY A 231 -0.73 10.02 -20.25
N ARG A 232 -0.77 9.63 -18.98
CA ARG A 232 -0.19 8.36 -18.48
C ARG A 232 -1.17 7.59 -17.61
N VAL A 233 -1.24 6.27 -17.80
CA VAL A 233 -1.82 5.33 -16.82
C VAL A 233 -0.68 4.79 -15.98
N VAL A 234 -0.71 5.00 -14.67
CA VAL A 234 0.20 4.35 -13.71
C VAL A 234 -0.51 3.12 -13.16
N ALA A 235 -0.10 1.93 -13.60
CA ALA A 235 -0.71 0.67 -13.22
C ALA A 235 0.04 0.05 -12.05
N PHE A 236 -0.61 -0.06 -10.88
CA PHE A 236 0.03 -0.50 -9.63
C PHE A 236 -0.69 -1.64 -8.90
N GLY A 237 -1.87 -2.04 -9.35
CA GLY A 237 -2.66 -3.05 -8.69
C GLY A 237 -3.33 -4.04 -9.64
N LEU A 238 -3.90 -5.10 -9.05
CA LEU A 238 -4.62 -6.17 -9.72
C LEU A 238 -5.89 -6.53 -8.92
N THR A 239 -6.55 -5.51 -8.31
CA THR A 239 -7.71 -5.74 -7.44
C THR A 239 -8.89 -6.40 -8.16
N GLY A 240 -9.04 -6.16 -9.46
CA GLY A 240 -10.06 -6.80 -10.29
C GLY A 240 -9.91 -8.31 -10.41
N SER A 241 -8.72 -8.87 -10.08
CA SER A 241 -8.50 -10.32 -10.07
C SER A 241 -8.91 -10.99 -8.75
N LEU A 242 -9.40 -10.22 -7.77
CA LEU A 242 -9.81 -10.70 -6.44
C LEU A 242 -11.33 -10.71 -6.23
N ARG A 243 -12.13 -10.75 -7.29
CA ARG A 243 -13.61 -10.77 -7.15
C ARG A 243 -14.10 -11.98 -6.38
N GLY A 244 -14.86 -11.73 -5.29
CA GLY A 244 -15.57 -12.75 -4.51
C GLY A 244 -14.66 -13.65 -3.65
N GLY A 245 -13.49 -13.18 -3.22
CA GLY A 245 -12.58 -13.96 -2.36
C GLY A 245 -11.89 -15.13 -3.07
N ARG A 246 -12.01 -15.22 -4.39
CA ARG A 246 -11.31 -16.21 -5.22
C ARG A 246 -10.53 -15.53 -6.32
N SER A 247 -9.25 -15.86 -6.44
CA SER A 247 -8.38 -15.35 -7.49
C SER A 247 -8.73 -15.90 -8.86
N THR A 248 -8.84 -15.02 -9.85
CA THR A 248 -8.90 -15.37 -11.27
C THR A 248 -7.50 -15.61 -11.88
N LEU A 249 -6.43 -15.29 -11.15
CA LEU A 249 -5.04 -15.41 -11.62
C LEU A 249 -4.46 -16.83 -11.53
N GLY A 250 -5.18 -17.79 -10.93
CA GLY A 250 -4.72 -19.17 -10.79
C GLY A 250 -3.56 -19.33 -9.78
N ARG A 251 -3.23 -20.60 -9.47
CA ARG A 251 -2.16 -20.95 -8.51
C ARG A 251 -0.78 -20.51 -8.99
N PRO A 252 0.19 -20.27 -8.06
CA PRO A 252 1.59 -20.03 -8.41
C PRO A 252 2.12 -21.09 -9.37
N GLY A 253 2.83 -20.68 -10.44
CA GLY A 253 3.37 -21.60 -11.45
C GLY A 253 2.40 -22.02 -12.56
N SER A 254 1.12 -21.58 -12.55
CA SER A 254 0.17 -21.93 -13.60
C SER A 254 0.50 -21.23 -14.93
N ARG A 255 0.30 -21.94 -16.06
CA ARG A 255 0.46 -21.37 -17.42
C ARG A 255 -0.42 -20.08 -17.61
N HIS A 256 -1.57 -20.02 -16.94
CA HIS A 256 -2.45 -18.85 -16.98
C HIS A 256 -1.79 -17.59 -16.41
N ARG A 257 -0.98 -17.72 -15.36
CA ARG A 257 -0.25 -16.60 -14.75
C ARG A 257 0.82 -16.03 -15.67
N TYR A 258 1.65 -16.90 -16.27
CA TYR A 258 2.67 -16.46 -17.23
C TYR A 258 2.03 -15.80 -18.45
N ARG A 259 0.90 -16.32 -18.92
CA ARG A 259 0.11 -15.72 -20.00
C ARG A 259 -0.44 -14.34 -19.62
N ALA A 260 -0.95 -14.17 -18.40
CA ALA A 260 -1.43 -12.88 -17.91
C ALA A 260 -0.30 -11.84 -17.82
N ILE A 261 0.87 -12.23 -17.32
CA ILE A 261 2.07 -11.37 -17.25
C ILE A 261 2.56 -11.01 -18.66
N ALA A 262 2.61 -11.97 -19.59
CA ALA A 262 3.00 -11.71 -20.96
C ALA A 262 2.03 -10.78 -21.69
N ILE A 263 0.72 -10.97 -21.51
CA ILE A 263 -0.32 -10.09 -22.06
C ILE A 263 -0.16 -8.68 -21.46
N PHE A 264 0.08 -8.56 -20.16
CA PHE A 264 0.31 -7.27 -19.51
C PHE A 264 1.57 -6.58 -20.07
N GLY A 265 2.67 -7.31 -20.21
CA GLY A 265 3.90 -6.79 -20.85
C GLY A 265 3.68 -6.33 -22.29
N LEU A 266 2.89 -7.11 -23.08
CA LEU A 266 2.52 -6.74 -24.44
C LEU A 266 1.66 -5.47 -24.47
N TYR A 267 0.70 -5.31 -23.54
CA TYR A 267 -0.10 -4.09 -23.43
C TYR A 267 0.77 -2.86 -23.12
N ILE A 268 1.75 -2.99 -22.24
CA ILE A 268 2.69 -1.91 -21.96
C ILE A 268 3.45 -1.54 -23.24
N ALA A 269 4.06 -2.51 -23.92
CA ALA A 269 4.83 -2.29 -25.14
C ALA A 269 3.98 -1.63 -26.24
N LEU A 270 2.79 -2.16 -26.51
CA LEU A 270 1.85 -1.60 -27.49
C LEU A 270 1.41 -0.17 -27.11
N SER A 271 1.27 0.15 -25.82
CA SER A 271 0.86 1.50 -25.40
C SER A 271 1.85 2.59 -25.83
N TRP A 272 3.12 2.23 -26.05
CA TRP A 272 4.16 3.16 -26.51
C TRP A 272 4.16 3.38 -28.02
N LEU A 273 3.58 2.44 -28.77
CA LEU A 273 3.51 2.48 -30.25
C LEU A 273 2.20 3.09 -30.75
N LEU A 274 1.17 3.17 -29.90
CA LEU A 274 -0.16 3.64 -30.29
C LEU A 274 -0.24 5.18 -30.40
N PRO A 275 -1.09 5.71 -31.29
CA PRO A 275 -1.30 7.15 -31.47
C PRO A 275 -1.71 7.86 -30.18
N GLY A 276 -1.41 9.17 -30.09
CA GLY A 276 -1.80 10.05 -28.99
C GLY A 276 -0.84 10.02 -27.80
N GLN A 277 0.26 9.28 -27.86
CA GLN A 277 1.31 9.21 -26.81
C GLN A 277 0.77 8.88 -25.41
N LYS A 278 -0.37 8.19 -25.31
CA LYS A 278 -1.00 7.75 -24.06
C LYS A 278 -0.29 6.51 -23.55
N ARG A 279 0.58 6.67 -22.55
CA ARG A 279 1.51 5.61 -22.09
C ARG A 279 0.97 4.88 -20.88
N VAL A 280 1.25 3.56 -20.78
CA VAL A 280 1.05 2.77 -19.56
C VAL A 280 2.41 2.59 -18.89
N VAL A 281 2.50 3.01 -17.63
CA VAL A 281 3.70 2.93 -16.79
C VAL A 281 3.42 1.94 -15.65
N PRO A 282 4.06 0.78 -15.61
CA PRO A 282 3.91 -0.12 -14.47
C PRO A 282 4.62 0.46 -13.24
N TYR A 283 4.02 0.25 -12.07
CA TYR A 283 4.61 0.65 -10.81
C TYR A 283 4.58 -0.52 -9.81
N SER A 284 5.68 -0.69 -9.08
CA SER A 284 5.80 -1.60 -7.95
C SER A 284 6.75 -0.99 -6.93
N ILE A 285 6.25 -0.74 -5.72
CA ILE A 285 7.04 -0.21 -4.61
C ILE A 285 8.22 -1.12 -4.28
N GLN A 286 8.02 -2.43 -4.33
CA GLN A 286 9.01 -3.45 -4.03
C GLN A 286 10.18 -3.41 -5.02
N TRP A 287 9.87 -3.33 -6.32
CA TRP A 287 10.89 -3.20 -7.35
C TRP A 287 11.63 -1.88 -7.22
N LEU A 288 10.92 -0.80 -6.97
CA LEU A 288 11.54 0.52 -6.84
C LEU A 288 12.43 0.58 -5.58
N LYS A 289 11.98 0.02 -4.44
CA LYS A 289 12.81 -0.08 -3.22
C LYS A 289 14.08 -0.90 -3.48
N ARG A 290 14.00 -2.04 -4.17
CA ARG A 290 15.18 -2.87 -4.50
C ARG A 290 16.17 -2.14 -5.40
N LEU A 291 15.67 -1.46 -6.42
CA LEU A 291 16.53 -0.76 -7.40
C LEU A 291 17.06 0.58 -6.87
N LYS A 292 16.30 1.25 -6.00
CA LYS A 292 16.60 2.61 -5.50
C LYS A 292 16.25 2.71 -4.01
N PRO A 293 16.95 2.00 -3.12
CA PRO A 293 16.63 1.99 -1.69
C PRO A 293 16.76 3.39 -1.04
N THR A 294 17.74 4.19 -1.49
CA THR A 294 17.92 5.58 -1.02
C THR A 294 16.72 6.45 -1.36
N LEU A 295 16.13 6.27 -2.55
CA LEU A 295 14.92 7.01 -2.95
C LEU A 295 13.73 6.66 -2.04
N PHE A 296 13.51 5.38 -1.77
CA PHE A 296 12.47 4.95 -0.83
C PHE A 296 12.64 5.59 0.54
N ARG A 297 13.87 5.61 1.07
CA ARG A 297 14.19 6.22 2.36
C ARG A 297 13.90 7.73 2.35
N GLN A 298 14.33 8.45 1.32
CA GLN A 298 14.10 9.89 1.17
C GLN A 298 12.61 10.21 1.07
N ASP A 299 11.85 9.46 0.27
CA ASP A 299 10.41 9.64 0.11
C ASP A 299 9.67 9.41 1.43
N LEU A 300 10.05 8.36 2.19
CA LEU A 300 9.43 8.08 3.49
C LEU A 300 9.75 9.16 4.53
N ILE A 301 10.99 9.66 4.58
CA ILE A 301 11.37 10.77 5.46
C ILE A 301 10.54 12.01 5.15
N ALA A 302 10.44 12.39 3.87
CA ALA A 302 9.64 13.55 3.46
C ALA A 302 8.15 13.41 3.86
N LEU A 303 7.60 12.19 3.80
CA LEU A 303 6.23 11.91 4.23
C LEU A 303 6.07 11.97 5.75
N LEU A 304 7.04 11.48 6.50
CA LEU A 304 7.05 11.60 7.98
C LEU A 304 7.11 13.07 8.41
N ASP A 305 7.88 13.91 7.71
CA ASP A 305 7.92 15.35 7.93
C ASP A 305 6.55 16.01 7.63
N LEU A 306 5.87 15.61 6.55
CA LEU A 306 4.53 16.09 6.23
C LEU A 306 3.51 15.68 7.30
N LEU A 307 3.61 14.46 7.85
CA LEU A 307 2.77 14.00 8.95
C LEU A 307 3.05 14.80 10.22
N GLN A 308 4.31 15.00 10.58
CA GLN A 308 4.71 15.80 11.74
C GLN A 308 4.23 17.25 11.65
N GLN A 309 4.25 17.82 10.44
CA GLN A 309 3.71 19.15 10.14
C GLN A 309 2.17 19.18 10.02
N GLN A 310 1.48 18.06 10.25
CA GLN A 310 0.03 17.91 10.10
C GLN A 310 -0.52 18.30 8.71
N LYS A 311 0.32 18.27 7.68
CA LYS A 311 -0.09 18.54 6.29
C LYS A 311 -0.82 17.36 5.66
N ILE A 312 -0.57 16.15 6.16
CA ILE A 312 -1.29 14.92 5.84
C ILE A 312 -1.77 14.28 7.12
N LYS A 313 -2.90 13.56 7.04
CA LYS A 313 -3.47 12.80 8.15
C LYS A 313 -3.99 11.48 7.63
N PRO A 314 -3.23 10.38 7.77
CA PRO A 314 -3.67 9.07 7.32
C PRO A 314 -5.01 8.67 7.91
N LEU A 315 -5.91 8.16 7.07
CA LEU A 315 -7.19 7.66 7.51
C LEU A 315 -7.04 6.23 8.01
N ILE A 316 -7.21 6.03 9.32
CA ILE A 316 -7.19 4.72 9.96
C ILE A 316 -8.62 4.19 10.04
N ALA A 317 -8.93 3.16 9.25
CA ALA A 317 -10.24 2.53 9.23
C ALA A 317 -10.55 1.83 10.56
N GLN A 318 -9.59 1.01 11.01
CA GLN A 318 -9.71 0.26 12.26
C GLN A 318 -8.34 -0.23 12.75
N ARG A 319 -8.20 -0.32 14.07
CA ARG A 319 -7.06 -0.95 14.75
C ARG A 319 -7.52 -2.27 15.33
N PHE A 320 -6.73 -3.31 15.13
CA PHE A 320 -6.95 -4.64 15.69
C PHE A 320 -5.73 -5.05 16.52
N PRO A 321 -5.91 -5.79 17.62
CA PRO A 321 -4.81 -6.52 18.25
C PRO A 321 -4.13 -7.47 17.24
N LEU A 322 -2.82 -7.70 17.36
CA LEU A 322 -2.08 -8.63 16.49
C LEU A 322 -2.76 -10.00 16.38
N ALA A 323 -3.25 -10.54 17.50
CA ALA A 323 -3.93 -11.84 17.55
C ALA A 323 -5.23 -11.88 16.70
N GLU A 324 -5.81 -10.72 16.38
CA GLU A 324 -7.03 -10.59 15.59
C GLU A 324 -6.76 -10.35 14.09
N ALA A 325 -5.56 -10.65 13.61
CA ALA A 325 -5.18 -10.50 12.20
C ALA A 325 -6.18 -11.19 11.24
N ARG A 326 -6.80 -12.29 11.66
CA ARG A 326 -7.86 -12.97 10.90
C ARG A 326 -9.04 -12.04 10.64
N GLN A 327 -9.57 -11.38 11.68
CA GLN A 327 -10.71 -10.46 11.57
C GLN A 327 -10.36 -9.25 10.69
N ALA A 328 -9.13 -8.73 10.83
CA ALA A 328 -8.62 -7.65 9.99
C ALA A 328 -8.58 -8.03 8.50
N HIS A 329 -8.15 -9.26 8.17
CA HIS A 329 -8.16 -9.80 6.81
C HIS A 329 -9.57 -10.06 6.28
N GLU A 330 -10.49 -10.52 7.13
CA GLU A 330 -11.91 -10.69 6.78
C GLU A 330 -12.56 -9.35 6.43
N LEU A 331 -12.31 -8.31 7.25
CA LEU A 331 -12.83 -6.97 7.01
C LEU A 331 -12.31 -6.40 5.69
N LEU A 332 -11.00 -6.47 5.45
CA LEU A 332 -10.42 -5.98 4.20
C LEU A 332 -10.93 -6.77 2.98
N GLY A 333 -11.10 -8.08 3.13
CA GLY A 333 -11.60 -8.97 2.07
C GLY A 333 -13.05 -8.73 1.67
N LYS A 334 -13.89 -8.24 2.59
CA LYS A 334 -15.27 -7.82 2.31
C LYS A 334 -15.36 -6.56 1.45
N GLY A 335 -14.28 -5.74 1.44
CA GLY A 335 -14.28 -4.45 0.77
C GLY A 335 -14.97 -3.33 1.57
N GLY A 336 -15.09 -2.13 0.97
CA GLY A 336 -15.73 -0.97 1.63
C GLY A 336 -14.89 -0.34 2.76
N VAL A 337 -13.62 -0.72 2.88
CA VAL A 337 -12.71 -0.16 3.89
C VAL A 337 -12.20 1.20 3.43
N LYS A 338 -12.45 2.23 4.24
CA LYS A 338 -11.98 3.60 4.02
C LYS A 338 -10.63 3.81 4.73
N GLY A 339 -9.56 3.97 3.96
CA GLY A 339 -8.22 4.14 4.52
C GLY A 339 -7.49 2.82 4.85
N LYS A 340 -6.72 2.80 5.95
CA LYS A 340 -5.82 1.68 6.35
C LYS A 340 -6.36 0.93 7.56
N ILE A 341 -6.29 -0.41 7.53
CA ILE A 341 -6.42 -1.26 8.71
C ILE A 341 -5.02 -1.48 9.28
N VAL A 342 -4.90 -1.45 10.61
CA VAL A 342 -3.62 -1.58 11.32
C VAL A 342 -3.75 -2.63 12.42
N LEU A 343 -2.76 -3.53 12.50
CA LEU A 343 -2.55 -4.41 13.67
C LEU A 343 -1.66 -3.68 14.66
N VAL A 344 -2.04 -3.72 15.95
CA VAL A 344 -1.26 -3.14 17.05
C VAL A 344 -0.84 -4.22 18.03
N SER A 345 0.37 -4.12 18.56
CA SER A 345 0.82 -5.05 19.60
C SER A 345 0.22 -4.71 20.96
N ASN A 346 -0.02 -5.71 21.81
CA ASN A 346 -0.65 -5.57 23.12
C ASN A 346 0.09 -4.68 24.14
N GLY A 347 1.28 -4.19 23.82
CA GLY A 347 2.06 -3.26 24.63
C GLY A 347 1.88 -1.78 24.30
N SER A 348 1.07 -1.44 23.32
CA SER A 348 0.72 -0.05 22.95
C SER A 348 -0.68 0.33 23.47
N SER A 349 -0.92 0.19 24.78
CA SER A 349 -2.00 0.91 25.43
C SER A 349 -1.68 2.39 25.29
N LEU A 350 -2.25 3.01 24.25
CA LEU A 350 -2.40 4.45 24.18
C LEU A 350 -3.28 4.83 25.38
N GLU A 351 -2.68 5.40 26.40
CA GLU A 351 -3.42 6.25 27.32
C GLU A 351 -4.18 7.25 26.43
N SER A 352 -5.46 6.97 26.26
CA SER A 352 -6.40 7.97 25.76
C SER A 352 -6.40 9.07 26.80
N GLY A 353 -5.60 10.11 26.58
CA GLY A 353 -5.67 11.35 27.29
C GLY A 353 -7.08 11.92 27.12
N SER A 354 -7.95 11.61 28.06
CA SER A 354 -9.13 12.39 28.35
C SER A 354 -8.66 13.70 28.99
N VAL A 355 -8.73 14.79 28.23
CA VAL A 355 -9.07 16.14 28.74
C VAL A 355 -9.90 16.83 27.69
#